data_e0c25afe12c21e382fdf8e60a0bb8b2b
#
_entry.id   e0c25afe12c21e382fdf8e60a0bb8b2b
#
_cell.length_a   1.000
_cell.length_b   1.000
_cell.length_c   1.000
_cell.angle_alpha   90.00
_cell.angle_beta   90.00
_cell.angle_gamma   90.00
#
_symmetry.space_group_name_H-M   'P 1'
#
loop_
_entity.id
_entity.type
_entity.pdbx_description
1 polymer ?
#
loop_
_entity_poly.entity_id
_entity_poly.type
_entity_poly.pdbx_seq_one_letter_code
_entity_poly.pdbx_strand_id
1 'polypeptide(L)'
;MTRQTPPPFRQSDALANQLLQWAVNQPRTYRETMESWGTHCPRFSVWEDAVDARLIEVVSGPGIRLADRPVRVTAAGRARLAGAG
;
A
#
# COMPACT_ATOMS: atom_id res chain seq x y z
N MET A 1 2.57 -27.60 25.18
CA MET A 1 2.02 -27.11 23.94
C MET A 1 2.84 -25.96 23.39
N THR A 2 3.11 -26.00 22.14
CA THR A 2 3.92 -24.98 21.56
C THR A 2 3.06 -23.90 20.95
N ARG A 3 3.25 -22.71 21.39
CA ARG A 3 2.60 -21.59 20.77
C ARG A 3 3.31 -21.27 19.49
N GLN A 4 2.58 -21.20 18.44
CA GLN A 4 3.16 -20.81 17.20
C GLN A 4 3.41 -19.32 17.19
N THR A 5 4.65 -18.95 17.05
CA THR A 5 5.01 -17.56 16.97
C THR A 5 5.02 -17.15 15.51
N PRO A 6 4.29 -16.10 15.14
CA PRO A 6 4.35 -15.67 13.75
C PRO A 6 5.76 -15.22 13.43
N PRO A 7 6.17 -15.36 12.19
CA PRO A 7 7.49 -14.88 11.79
C PRO A 7 7.62 -13.38 12.05
N PRO A 8 8.84 -12.87 12.17
CA PRO A 8 9.05 -11.45 12.42
C PRO A 8 8.30 -10.57 11.43
N PHE A 9 8.14 -11.06 10.20
CA PHE A 9 7.25 -10.43 9.25
C PHE A 9 6.81 -11.50 8.27
N ARG A 10 5.62 -11.30 7.72
CA ARG A 10 5.09 -12.19 6.70
C ARG A 10 5.38 -11.59 5.35
N GLN A 11 5.24 -12.41 4.32
CA GLN A 11 5.38 -11.92 2.96
C GLN A 11 4.46 -10.75 2.69
N SER A 12 3.22 -10.83 3.18
CA SER A 12 2.27 -9.73 2.98
C SER A 12 2.70 -8.46 3.69
N ASP A 13 3.33 -8.59 4.87
CA ASP A 13 3.83 -7.42 5.59
C ASP A 13 4.99 -6.78 4.85
N ALA A 14 5.88 -7.59 4.32
CA ALA A 14 7.01 -7.09 3.54
C ALA A 14 6.51 -6.39 2.27
N LEU A 15 5.54 -6.98 1.61
CA LEU A 15 4.97 -6.38 0.40
C LEU A 15 4.22 -5.10 0.73
N ALA A 16 3.50 -5.06 1.85
CA ALA A 16 2.82 -3.83 2.25
C ALA A 16 3.82 -2.70 2.48
N ASN A 17 4.94 -3.01 3.12
CA ASN A 17 5.98 -2.00 3.33
C ASN A 17 6.60 -1.56 2.00
N GLN A 18 6.78 -2.49 1.07
CA GLN A 18 7.27 -2.14 -0.26
C GLN A 18 6.30 -1.22 -0.99
N LEU A 19 5.01 -1.51 -0.91
CA LEU A 19 4.00 -0.68 -1.53
C LEU A 19 4.03 0.73 -0.95
N LEU A 20 4.03 0.83 0.36
CA LEU A 20 4.03 2.14 1.01
C LEU A 20 5.31 2.91 0.69
N GLN A 21 6.45 2.24 0.71
CA GLN A 21 7.71 2.88 0.39
C GLN A 21 7.74 3.35 -1.07
N TRP A 22 7.22 2.52 -1.97
CA TRP A 22 7.13 2.87 -3.38
C TRP A 22 6.27 4.11 -3.59
N ALA A 23 5.16 4.19 -2.86
CA ALA A 23 4.22 5.30 -2.99
C ALA A 23 4.76 6.59 -2.35
N VAL A 24 5.61 6.45 -1.32
CA VAL A 24 6.20 7.62 -0.66
C VAL A 24 7.35 8.19 -1.47
N ASN A 25 8.08 7.33 -2.19
CA ASN A 25 9.30 7.74 -2.89
C ASN A 25 9.06 8.82 -3.94
N GLN A 26 7.91 8.78 -4.59
CA GLN A 26 7.56 9.82 -5.56
C GLN A 26 6.05 9.80 -5.78
N PRO A 27 5.50 10.89 -6.31
CA PRO A 27 4.07 10.93 -6.60
C PRO A 27 3.68 9.82 -7.56
N ARG A 28 2.56 9.15 -7.26
CA ARG A 28 2.03 8.08 -8.10
C ARG A 28 0.59 8.38 -8.43
N THR A 29 0.15 7.90 -9.60
CA THR A 29 -1.26 7.94 -9.97
C THR A 29 -1.87 6.57 -9.73
N TYR A 30 -3.21 6.53 -9.73
CA TYR A 30 -3.92 5.26 -9.64
C TYR A 30 -3.51 4.33 -10.79
N ARG A 31 -3.37 4.88 -12.00
CA ARG A 31 -2.95 4.09 -13.17
C ARG A 31 -1.59 3.44 -12.91
N GLU A 32 -0.61 4.21 -12.48
CA GLU A 32 0.72 3.67 -12.21
C GLU A 32 0.67 2.60 -11.13
N THR A 33 -0.15 2.83 -10.10
CA THR A 33 -0.28 1.88 -9.01
C THR A 33 -0.88 0.58 -9.49
N MET A 34 -1.91 0.66 -10.34
CA MET A 34 -2.52 -0.55 -10.87
C MET A 34 -1.59 -1.29 -11.81
N GLU A 35 -0.76 -0.58 -12.56
CA GLU A 35 0.21 -1.23 -13.44
C GLU A 35 1.26 -2.00 -12.64
N SER A 36 1.64 -1.49 -11.48
CA SER A 36 2.68 -2.12 -10.67
C SER A 36 2.12 -3.07 -9.63
N TRP A 37 0.95 -2.80 -9.10
CA TRP A 37 0.42 -3.52 -7.95
C TRP A 37 -0.95 -4.14 -8.18
N GLY A 38 -1.59 -3.85 -9.29
CA GLY A 38 -2.95 -4.33 -9.54
C GLY A 38 -3.05 -5.56 -10.45
N THR A 39 -1.93 -6.05 -10.97
CA THR A 39 -1.98 -7.06 -12.02
C THR A 39 -1.85 -8.49 -11.55
N HIS A 40 -1.28 -8.72 -10.37
CA HIS A 40 -1.02 -10.08 -9.88
C HIS A 40 -1.21 -10.14 -8.37
N CYS A 41 -1.73 -11.28 -7.92
CA CYS A 41 -1.64 -11.62 -6.52
C CYS A 41 -0.21 -12.10 -6.25
N PRO A 42 0.32 -11.86 -5.06
CA PRO A 42 -0.33 -11.23 -3.92
C PRO A 42 -0.32 -9.70 -3.91
N ARG A 43 0.27 -9.07 -4.89
CA ARG A 43 0.39 -7.61 -4.91
C ARG A 43 -0.95 -6.89 -4.88
N PHE A 44 -1.92 -7.39 -5.66
CA PHE A 44 -3.22 -6.74 -5.68
C PHE A 44 -3.92 -6.87 -4.34
N SER A 45 -3.82 -8.02 -3.69
CA SER A 45 -4.41 -8.20 -2.37
C SER A 45 -3.76 -7.28 -1.34
N VAL A 46 -2.46 -7.08 -1.45
CA VAL A 46 -1.75 -6.17 -0.56
C VAL A 46 -2.23 -4.74 -0.76
N TRP A 47 -2.46 -4.34 -2.01
CA TRP A 47 -3.02 -3.02 -2.31
C TRP A 47 -4.39 -2.87 -1.67
N GLU A 48 -5.27 -3.85 -1.86
CA GLU A 48 -6.61 -3.79 -1.29
C GLU A 48 -6.58 -3.71 0.22
N ASP A 49 -5.72 -4.51 0.84
CA ASP A 49 -5.60 -4.51 2.30
C ASP A 49 -5.08 -3.17 2.81
N ALA A 50 -4.15 -2.56 2.10
CA ALA A 50 -3.61 -1.27 2.49
C ALA A 50 -4.66 -0.18 2.41
N VAL A 51 -5.51 -0.22 1.38
CA VAL A 51 -6.60 0.74 1.25
C VAL A 51 -7.63 0.53 2.37
N ASP A 52 -7.98 -0.73 2.63
CA ASP A 52 -8.93 -1.05 3.69
C ASP A 52 -8.42 -0.62 5.06
N ALA A 53 -7.13 -0.78 5.30
CA ALA A 53 -6.53 -0.39 6.57
C ALA A 53 -6.22 1.09 6.64
N ARG A 54 -6.53 1.83 5.59
CA ARG A 54 -6.32 3.27 5.52
C ARG A 54 -4.85 3.66 5.64
N LEU A 55 -3.98 2.82 5.13
CA LEU A 55 -2.56 3.11 5.05
C LEU A 55 -2.23 3.91 3.80
N ILE A 56 -3.06 3.76 2.78
CA ILE A 56 -2.89 4.43 1.50
C ILE A 56 -4.28 4.80 1.00
N GLU A 57 -4.38 5.86 0.24
CA GLU A 57 -5.66 6.30 -0.28
C GLU A 57 -5.51 6.85 -1.68
N VAL A 58 -6.60 6.79 -2.43
CA VAL A 58 -6.71 7.43 -3.74
C VAL A 58 -7.37 8.77 -3.51
N VAL A 59 -6.69 9.85 -3.87
CA VAL A 59 -7.20 11.20 -3.62
C VAL A 59 -8.31 11.50 -4.61
N SER A 60 -9.47 11.89 -4.11
CA SER A 60 -10.59 12.27 -4.94
C SER A 60 -10.50 13.72 -5.35
N GLY A 61 -11.04 14.03 -6.52
CA GLY A 61 -11.09 15.42 -6.96
C GLY A 61 -12.09 15.55 -8.10
N PRO A 62 -12.84 16.66 -8.13
CA PRO A 62 -13.81 16.86 -9.20
C PRO A 62 -13.09 17.01 -10.54
N GLY A 63 -13.66 16.36 -11.56
CA GLY A 63 -13.10 16.45 -12.90
C GLY A 63 -11.87 15.61 -13.16
N ILE A 64 -11.38 14.87 -12.18
CA ILE A 64 -10.19 14.04 -12.35
C ILE A 64 -10.63 12.59 -12.54
N ARG A 65 -10.22 11.99 -13.66
CA ARG A 65 -10.54 10.59 -13.90
C ARG A 65 -9.82 9.71 -12.87
N LEU A 66 -10.42 8.57 -12.56
CA LEU A 66 -9.85 7.67 -11.56
C LEU A 66 -8.39 7.34 -11.86
N ALA A 67 -8.09 7.04 -13.12
CA ALA A 67 -6.73 6.66 -13.50
C ALA A 67 -5.70 7.74 -13.19
N ASP A 68 -6.12 9.00 -13.21
CA ASP A 68 -5.22 10.14 -13.04
C ASP A 68 -5.19 10.66 -11.61
N ARG A 69 -5.98 10.07 -10.71
CA ARG A 69 -6.04 10.51 -9.32
C ARG A 69 -4.74 10.15 -8.61
N PRO A 70 -4.22 11.06 -7.78
CA PRO A 70 -3.02 10.75 -7.00
C PRO A 70 -3.29 9.65 -5.98
N VAL A 71 -2.27 8.86 -5.72
CA VAL A 71 -2.27 7.89 -4.63
C VAL A 71 -1.36 8.45 -3.54
N ARG A 72 -1.84 8.40 -2.30
CA ARG A 72 -1.14 9.02 -1.19
C ARG A 72 -1.05 8.07 -0.01
N VAL A 73 0.12 8.03 0.63
CA VAL A 73 0.29 7.30 1.88
C VAL A 73 -0.25 8.18 3.00
N THR A 74 -1.13 7.62 3.82
CA THR A 74 -1.76 8.35 4.92
C THR A 74 -0.78 8.51 6.08
N ALA A 75 -1.20 9.29 7.09
CA ALA A 75 -0.39 9.40 8.31
C ALA A 75 -0.20 8.03 8.95
N ALA A 76 -1.24 7.19 8.94
CA ALA A 76 -1.13 5.84 9.48
C ALA A 76 -0.13 5.01 8.68
N GLY A 77 -0.13 5.17 7.36
CA GLY A 77 0.84 4.46 6.52
C GLY A 77 2.26 4.90 6.78
N ARG A 78 2.46 6.19 6.96
CA ARG A 78 3.79 6.72 7.28
C ARG A 78 4.26 6.24 8.65
N ALA A 79 3.34 6.18 9.61
CA ALA A 79 3.67 5.68 10.94
C ALA A 79 4.09 4.21 10.87
N ARG A 80 3.42 3.42 10.05
CA ARG A 80 3.79 2.03 9.86
C ARG A 80 5.20 1.90 9.29
N LEU A 81 5.52 2.72 8.28
CA LEU A 81 6.86 2.70 7.69
C LEU A 81 7.92 3.07 8.71
N ALA A 82 7.65 4.07 9.54
CA ALA A 82 8.59 4.50 10.55
C ALA A 82 8.82 3.39 11.59
N GLY A 83 7.78 2.63 11.90
CA GLY A 83 7.90 1.55 12.87
C GLY A 83 8.44 0.25 12.29
N ALA A 84 8.49 0.15 10.98
CA ALA A 84 8.90 -1.07 10.31
C ALA A 84 10.41 -1.19 10.17
N GLY A 85 11.10 -0.08 10.38
CA GLY A 85 12.55 -0.05 10.22
C GLY A 85 13.30 -0.93 11.17
#